data_bfe4e915725ccb8ce3dd476ad5976cdb
#
_entry.id   bfe4e915725ccb8ce3dd476ad5976cdb
#
_cell.length_a   1.000
_cell.length_b   1.000
_cell.length_c   1.000
_cell.angle_alpha   90.00
_cell.angle_beta   90.00
_cell.angle_gamma   90.00
#
_symmetry.space_group_name_H-M   'P 1'
#
loop_
_entity.id
_entity.type
_entity.pdbx_description
1 polymer ?
#
loop_
_entity_poly.entity_id
_entity_poly.type
_entity_poly.pdbx_seq_one_letter_code
_entity_poly.pdbx_strand_id
1 'polypeptide(L)'
;MKRMFSVFLLITVWLLVTPFLQAQSHVDKVLKDEITSDLKENILSFWERYSVDSSGGFYGSLGRDGAPIADAPKGGVLNARILWTFSTAYRMYGDTAYRKLADRAQRYFIDHFIDSQYGGVYWLIKADGTPLDTNKQTYGCSYAIYGLSEHFRATGNNESLQKAIELYRIMESKVKDPVNDGYIESFTREWGTPQKLGYDGDGIAAKTMNTHIHVLEAVSYTHLTLPTTSRVEI
;
A
#
# COMPACT_ATOMS: atom_id res chain seq x y z
N MET A 1 52.05 0.02 -37.37
CA MET A 1 50.98 -0.99 -37.61
C MET A 1 50.17 -1.34 -36.36
N LYS A 2 50.74 -1.70 -35.21
CA LYS A 2 49.95 -2.09 -34.01
C LYS A 2 48.98 -1.02 -33.49
N ARG A 3 49.33 0.27 -33.49
CA ARG A 3 48.45 1.36 -33.02
C ARG A 3 47.27 1.62 -33.98
N MET A 4 47.47 1.49 -35.28
CA MET A 4 46.37 1.63 -36.26
C MET A 4 45.35 0.48 -36.14
N PHE A 5 45.81 -0.74 -35.87
CA PHE A 5 44.96 -1.90 -35.72
C PHE A 5 44.06 -1.76 -34.48
N SER A 6 44.61 -1.25 -33.34
CA SER A 6 43.85 -0.99 -32.13
C SER A 6 42.77 0.08 -32.28
N VAL A 7 43.06 1.16 -33.04
CA VAL A 7 42.09 2.21 -33.31
C VAL A 7 40.95 1.70 -34.22
N PHE A 8 41.30 0.90 -35.21
CA PHE A 8 40.31 0.31 -36.12
C PHE A 8 39.38 -0.67 -35.42
N LEU A 9 39.94 -1.48 -34.51
CA LEU A 9 39.18 -2.43 -33.68
C LEU A 9 38.22 -1.71 -32.71
N LEU A 10 38.65 -0.60 -32.10
CA LEU A 10 37.81 0.20 -31.20
C LEU A 10 36.66 0.88 -31.98
N ILE A 11 36.92 1.39 -33.18
CA ILE A 11 35.89 2.00 -34.02
C ILE A 11 34.88 0.95 -34.50
N THR A 12 35.32 -0.25 -34.89
CA THR A 12 34.41 -1.34 -35.29
C THR A 12 33.56 -1.84 -34.12
N VAL A 13 34.11 -1.98 -32.95
CA VAL A 13 33.35 -2.35 -31.73
C VAL A 13 32.33 -1.24 -31.41
N TRP A 14 32.70 0.03 -31.48
CA TRP A 14 31.83 1.15 -31.23
C TRP A 14 30.66 1.22 -32.23
N LEU A 15 30.93 0.99 -33.52
CA LEU A 15 29.91 0.95 -34.59
C LEU A 15 28.96 -0.26 -34.47
N LEU A 16 29.38 -1.36 -33.85
CA LEU A 16 28.54 -2.52 -33.64
C LEU A 16 27.70 -2.43 -32.33
N VAL A 17 28.22 -1.75 -31.31
CA VAL A 17 27.54 -1.63 -29.99
C VAL A 17 26.52 -0.51 -30.00
N THR A 18 26.76 0.61 -30.69
CA THR A 18 25.83 1.75 -30.69
C THR A 18 24.41 1.44 -31.22
N PRO A 19 24.21 0.69 -32.32
CA PRO A 19 22.86 0.35 -32.74
C PRO A 19 22.15 -0.59 -31.80
N PHE A 20 22.88 -1.45 -31.10
CA PHE A 20 22.31 -2.35 -30.05
C PHE A 20 21.79 -1.56 -28.83
N LEU A 21 22.56 -0.58 -28.36
CA LEU A 21 22.17 0.30 -27.25
C LEU A 21 20.97 1.20 -27.65
N GLN A 22 20.95 1.67 -28.89
CA GLN A 22 19.82 2.47 -29.41
C GLN A 22 18.55 1.62 -29.56
N ALA A 23 18.67 0.38 -30.04
CA ALA A 23 17.53 -0.53 -30.14
C ALA A 23 16.96 -0.87 -28.75
N GLN A 24 17.82 -1.15 -27.77
CA GLN A 24 17.39 -1.41 -26.40
C GLN A 24 16.66 -0.20 -25.80
N SER A 25 17.22 1.01 -25.94
CA SER A 25 16.59 2.23 -25.42
C SER A 25 15.25 2.53 -26.07
N HIS A 26 15.06 2.17 -27.36
CA HIS A 26 13.80 2.32 -28.06
C HIS A 26 12.74 1.32 -27.55
N VAL A 27 13.12 0.06 -27.37
CA VAL A 27 12.23 -0.97 -26.81
C VAL A 27 11.81 -0.59 -25.38
N ASP A 28 12.75 -0.14 -24.54
CA ASP A 28 12.47 0.28 -23.17
C ASP A 28 11.50 1.47 -23.14
N LYS A 29 11.63 2.41 -24.07
CA LYS A 29 10.71 3.55 -24.18
C LYS A 29 9.32 3.11 -24.60
N VAL A 30 9.19 2.28 -25.64
CA VAL A 30 7.89 1.78 -26.11
C VAL A 30 7.17 1.01 -25.01
N LEU A 31 7.88 0.09 -24.35
CA LEU A 31 7.32 -0.69 -23.25
C LEU A 31 6.87 0.20 -22.09
N LYS A 32 7.65 1.21 -21.73
CA LYS A 32 7.30 2.18 -20.69
C LYS A 32 6.03 2.96 -21.06
N ASP A 33 5.92 3.40 -22.31
CA ASP A 33 4.76 4.17 -22.78
C ASP A 33 3.51 3.29 -22.78
N GLU A 34 3.59 2.03 -23.23
CA GLU A 34 2.50 1.06 -23.20
C GLU A 34 2.04 0.76 -21.76
N ILE A 35 2.97 0.45 -20.84
CA ILE A 35 2.65 0.19 -19.43
C ILE A 35 2.01 1.43 -18.78
N THR A 36 2.51 2.63 -19.11
CA THR A 36 1.97 3.88 -18.55
C THR A 36 0.56 4.16 -19.07
N SER A 37 0.31 3.91 -20.35
CA SER A 37 -1.02 4.04 -20.95
C SER A 37 -1.99 3.06 -20.33
N ASP A 38 -1.63 1.78 -20.24
CA ASP A 38 -2.48 0.75 -19.63
C ASP A 38 -2.80 1.05 -18.16
N LEU A 39 -1.79 1.46 -17.37
CA LEU A 39 -2.00 1.87 -16.00
C LEU A 39 -3.01 3.01 -15.87
N LYS A 40 -2.88 4.07 -16.71
CA LYS A 40 -3.73 5.25 -16.59
C LYS A 40 -5.13 5.04 -17.18
N GLU A 41 -5.19 4.49 -18.39
CA GLU A 41 -6.42 4.43 -19.18
C GLU A 41 -7.30 3.23 -18.81
N ASN A 42 -6.69 2.14 -18.36
CA ASN A 42 -7.43 0.95 -17.95
C ASN A 42 -7.51 0.82 -16.43
N ILE A 43 -6.37 0.69 -15.73
CA ILE A 43 -6.38 0.33 -14.30
C ILE A 43 -6.88 1.50 -13.44
N LEU A 44 -6.20 2.65 -13.45
CA LEU A 44 -6.58 3.79 -12.61
C LEU A 44 -7.95 4.35 -12.98
N SER A 45 -8.23 4.45 -14.28
CA SER A 45 -9.51 4.90 -14.82
C SER A 45 -10.66 3.97 -14.41
N PHE A 46 -10.46 2.64 -14.37
CA PHE A 46 -11.45 1.70 -13.87
C PHE A 46 -11.80 1.98 -12.40
N TRP A 47 -10.80 2.09 -11.54
CA TRP A 47 -11.01 2.35 -10.12
C TRP A 47 -11.66 3.71 -9.86
N GLU A 48 -11.27 4.73 -10.59
CA GLU A 48 -11.89 6.06 -10.51
C GLU A 48 -13.37 6.05 -10.88
N ARG A 49 -13.73 5.35 -11.95
CA ARG A 49 -15.10 5.35 -12.49
C ARG A 49 -16.06 4.45 -11.74
N TYR A 50 -15.61 3.29 -11.32
CA TYR A 50 -16.51 2.23 -10.84
C TYR A 50 -16.44 1.99 -9.34
N SER A 51 -15.32 2.32 -8.68
CA SER A 51 -15.14 1.98 -7.28
C SER A 51 -15.54 3.08 -6.30
N VAL A 52 -15.73 4.31 -6.74
CA VAL A 52 -16.06 5.46 -5.88
C VAL A 52 -17.50 5.35 -5.41
N ASP A 53 -17.69 5.27 -4.08
CA ASP A 53 -19.01 5.21 -3.46
C ASP A 53 -19.52 6.63 -3.15
N SER A 54 -20.70 6.98 -3.67
CA SER A 54 -21.28 8.31 -3.45
C SER A 54 -21.56 8.61 -1.97
N SER A 55 -21.81 7.58 -1.16
CA SER A 55 -22.04 7.71 0.28
C SER A 55 -20.77 7.94 1.10
N GLY A 56 -19.59 7.68 0.53
CA GLY A 56 -18.28 7.88 1.15
C GLY A 56 -17.32 6.73 0.86
N GLY A 57 -16.02 7.05 0.75
CA GLY A 57 -14.98 6.06 0.45
C GLY A 57 -15.18 5.36 -0.89
N PHE A 58 -15.05 4.04 -0.88
CA PHE A 58 -15.09 3.19 -2.06
C PHE A 58 -15.98 1.97 -1.80
N TYR A 59 -16.59 1.43 -2.84
CA TYR A 59 -17.40 0.21 -2.73
C TYR A 59 -16.55 -0.98 -2.27
N GLY A 60 -17.15 -1.85 -1.46
CA GLY A 60 -16.47 -3.05 -0.98
C GLY A 60 -16.33 -4.14 -2.04
N SER A 61 -17.23 -4.17 -3.02
CA SER A 61 -17.23 -5.15 -4.10
C SER A 61 -17.91 -4.60 -5.35
N LEU A 62 -17.46 -5.07 -6.51
CA LEU A 62 -18.06 -4.82 -7.81
C LEU A 62 -18.43 -6.16 -8.47
N GLY A 63 -19.51 -6.18 -9.22
CA GLY A 63 -19.87 -7.29 -10.08
C GLY A 63 -18.92 -7.43 -11.28
N ARG A 64 -19.04 -8.50 -12.03
CA ARG A 64 -18.22 -8.74 -13.24
C ARG A 64 -18.46 -7.71 -14.35
N ASP A 65 -19.60 -7.08 -14.33
CA ASP A 65 -20.00 -6.00 -15.23
C ASP A 65 -19.55 -4.62 -14.77
N GLY A 66 -18.83 -4.54 -13.63
CA GLY A 66 -18.41 -3.29 -13.02
C GLY A 66 -19.50 -2.60 -12.16
N ALA A 67 -20.70 -3.18 -12.06
CA ALA A 67 -21.75 -2.61 -11.24
C ALA A 67 -21.40 -2.75 -9.74
N PRO A 68 -21.60 -1.69 -8.92
CA PRO A 68 -21.31 -1.75 -7.51
C PRO A 68 -22.33 -2.65 -6.77
N ILE A 69 -21.82 -3.45 -5.83
CA ILE A 69 -22.65 -4.19 -4.87
C ILE A 69 -22.82 -3.29 -3.65
N ALA A 70 -23.95 -2.59 -3.59
CA ALA A 70 -24.15 -1.45 -2.70
C ALA A 70 -24.06 -1.77 -1.20
N ASP A 71 -24.45 -2.98 -0.79
CA ASP A 71 -24.44 -3.45 0.60
C ASP A 71 -23.23 -4.31 0.96
N ALA A 72 -22.28 -4.47 0.03
CA ALA A 72 -21.06 -5.25 0.28
C ALA A 72 -20.22 -4.63 1.39
N PRO A 73 -19.72 -5.43 2.34
CA PRO A 73 -18.78 -4.96 3.36
C PRO A 73 -17.51 -4.41 2.74
N LYS A 74 -16.96 -3.36 3.35
CA LYS A 74 -15.72 -2.72 2.92
C LYS A 74 -14.57 -3.26 3.75
N GLY A 75 -13.51 -3.72 3.08
CA GLY A 75 -12.32 -4.27 3.71
C GLY A 75 -11.25 -3.22 4.03
N GLY A 76 -10.65 -3.29 5.23
CA GLY A 76 -9.58 -2.39 5.65
C GLY A 76 -8.36 -2.46 4.72
N VAL A 77 -7.95 -3.66 4.33
CA VAL A 77 -6.81 -3.87 3.41
C VAL A 77 -7.06 -3.25 2.04
N LEU A 78 -8.26 -3.47 1.46
CA LEU A 78 -8.60 -2.88 0.17
C LEU A 78 -8.53 -1.35 0.21
N ASN A 79 -9.13 -0.74 1.24
CA ASN A 79 -9.16 0.72 1.36
C ASN A 79 -7.77 1.31 1.61
N ALA A 80 -6.91 0.64 2.39
CA ALA A 80 -5.51 1.03 2.57
C ALA A 80 -4.72 0.95 1.25
N ARG A 81 -4.95 -0.08 0.43
CA ARG A 81 -4.33 -0.22 -0.89
C ARG A 81 -4.81 0.84 -1.87
N ILE A 82 -6.10 1.19 -1.86
CA ILE A 82 -6.64 2.29 -2.67
C ILE A 82 -5.98 3.61 -2.27
N LEU A 83 -5.85 3.87 -0.95
CA LEU A 83 -5.15 5.03 -0.44
C LEU A 83 -3.72 5.11 -0.96
N TRP A 84 -2.97 4.00 -0.87
CA TRP A 84 -1.60 3.93 -1.39
C TRP A 84 -1.55 4.16 -2.91
N THR A 85 -2.44 3.52 -3.65
CA THR A 85 -2.45 3.56 -5.12
C THR A 85 -2.65 4.98 -5.65
N PHE A 86 -3.68 5.69 -5.17
CA PHE A 86 -3.94 7.05 -5.63
C PHE A 86 -2.93 8.07 -5.08
N SER A 87 -2.39 7.86 -3.89
CA SER A 87 -1.29 8.66 -3.37
C SER A 87 -0.04 8.54 -4.23
N THR A 88 0.33 7.31 -4.60
CA THR A 88 1.47 7.04 -5.50
C THR A 88 1.21 7.60 -6.89
N ALA A 89 0.02 7.42 -7.45
CA ALA A 89 -0.35 7.97 -8.75
C ALA A 89 -0.25 9.51 -8.77
N TYR A 90 -0.74 10.18 -7.72
CA TYR A 90 -0.57 11.61 -7.57
C TYR A 90 0.90 12.02 -7.49
N ARG A 91 1.70 11.35 -6.68
CA ARG A 91 3.12 11.64 -6.52
C ARG A 91 3.91 11.46 -7.82
N MET A 92 3.54 10.47 -8.63
CA MET A 92 4.22 10.16 -9.90
C MET A 92 3.79 11.07 -11.05
N TYR A 93 2.51 11.42 -11.12
CA TYR A 93 1.94 12.09 -12.29
C TYR A 93 1.50 13.52 -12.03
N GLY A 94 1.38 13.96 -10.78
CA GLY A 94 0.95 15.32 -10.42
C GLY A 94 -0.53 15.61 -10.72
N ASP A 95 -1.32 14.61 -11.14
CA ASP A 95 -2.72 14.82 -11.49
C ASP A 95 -3.59 15.05 -10.25
N THR A 96 -4.27 16.18 -10.22
CA THR A 96 -5.13 16.58 -9.11
C THR A 96 -6.37 15.70 -8.94
N ALA A 97 -6.79 14.95 -9.97
CA ALA A 97 -7.85 13.95 -9.84
C ALA A 97 -7.41 12.83 -8.90
N TYR A 98 -6.20 12.30 -9.08
CA TYR A 98 -5.64 11.30 -8.18
C TYR A 98 -5.44 11.84 -6.76
N ARG A 99 -5.07 13.13 -6.63
CA ARG A 99 -5.00 13.80 -5.32
C ARG A 99 -6.34 13.77 -4.59
N LYS A 100 -7.43 14.12 -5.28
CA LYS A 100 -8.78 14.10 -4.69
C LYS A 100 -9.21 12.71 -4.25
N LEU A 101 -8.86 11.68 -5.02
CA LEU A 101 -9.14 10.28 -4.68
C LEU A 101 -8.30 9.80 -3.49
N ALA A 102 -7.03 10.19 -3.42
CA ALA A 102 -6.16 9.91 -2.28
C ALA A 102 -6.67 10.58 -0.99
N ASP A 103 -7.00 11.87 -1.05
CA ASP A 103 -7.56 12.61 0.10
C ASP A 103 -8.93 12.04 0.55
N ARG A 104 -9.76 11.58 -0.41
CA ARG A 104 -11.00 10.86 -0.12
C ARG A 104 -10.75 9.53 0.60
N ALA A 105 -9.80 8.74 0.10
CA ALA A 105 -9.43 7.46 0.69
C ALA A 105 -8.89 7.65 2.11
N GLN A 106 -8.00 8.62 2.30
CA GLN A 106 -7.40 8.94 3.60
C GLN A 106 -8.44 9.32 4.64
N ARG A 107 -9.31 10.26 4.32
CA ARG A 107 -10.34 10.74 5.24
C ARG A 107 -11.29 9.60 5.64
N TYR A 108 -11.81 8.88 4.65
CA TYR A 108 -12.70 7.76 4.90
C TYR A 108 -12.03 6.65 5.72
N PHE A 109 -10.75 6.38 5.45
CA PHE A 109 -10.01 5.38 6.20
C PHE A 109 -9.84 5.77 7.68
N ILE A 110 -9.48 7.01 7.94
CA ILE A 110 -9.31 7.51 9.31
C ILE A 110 -10.65 7.53 10.05
N ASP A 111 -11.72 8.00 9.42
CA ASP A 111 -13.03 8.17 10.06
C ASP A 111 -13.73 6.84 10.35
N HIS A 112 -13.51 5.80 9.54
CA HIS A 112 -14.30 4.57 9.61
C HIS A 112 -13.51 3.31 9.94
N PHE A 113 -12.24 3.22 9.55
CA PHE A 113 -11.45 2.01 9.79
C PHE A 113 -10.57 2.07 11.03
N ILE A 114 -10.15 3.25 11.49
CA ILE A 114 -9.35 3.36 12.71
C ILE A 114 -10.28 3.27 13.93
N ASP A 115 -9.99 2.32 14.82
CA ASP A 115 -10.72 2.18 16.08
C ASP A 115 -10.28 3.27 17.05
N SER A 116 -11.15 4.26 17.28
CA SER A 116 -10.89 5.40 18.17
C SER A 116 -10.82 5.02 19.63
N GLN A 117 -11.35 3.87 20.03
CA GLN A 117 -11.39 3.42 21.42
C GLN A 117 -10.17 2.58 21.81
N TYR A 118 -9.80 1.60 20.97
CA TYR A 118 -8.74 0.65 21.28
C TYR A 118 -7.51 0.81 20.38
N GLY A 119 -7.60 1.68 19.36
CA GLY A 119 -6.59 1.82 18.32
C GLY A 119 -6.56 0.63 17.36
N GLY A 120 -5.64 0.71 16.38
CA GLY A 120 -5.59 -0.29 15.31
C GLY A 120 -6.68 -0.11 14.27
N VAL A 121 -6.88 -1.13 13.44
CA VAL A 121 -7.76 -1.07 12.26
C VAL A 121 -8.83 -2.15 12.38
N TYR A 122 -10.08 -1.82 12.05
CA TYR A 122 -11.14 -2.80 11.84
C TYR A 122 -10.87 -3.62 10.59
N TRP A 123 -11.09 -4.93 10.67
CA TRP A 123 -10.92 -5.81 9.51
C TRP A 123 -11.95 -5.55 8.42
N LEU A 124 -13.24 -5.47 8.82
CA LEU A 124 -14.34 -5.13 7.92
C LEU A 124 -15.25 -4.08 8.57
N ILE A 125 -15.81 -3.22 7.72
CA ILE A 125 -16.93 -2.34 8.07
C ILE A 125 -18.10 -2.64 7.13
N LYS A 126 -19.31 -2.28 7.54
CA LYS A 126 -20.49 -2.36 6.68
C LYS A 126 -20.42 -1.30 5.57
N ALA A 127 -21.32 -1.39 4.60
CA ALA A 127 -21.43 -0.40 3.53
C ALA A 127 -21.64 1.03 4.05
N ASP A 128 -22.38 1.18 5.16
CA ASP A 128 -22.65 2.46 5.83
C ASP A 128 -21.48 3.03 6.65
N GLY A 129 -20.36 2.31 6.71
CA GLY A 129 -19.16 2.72 7.45
C GLY A 129 -19.14 2.29 8.92
N THR A 130 -20.17 1.60 9.43
CA THR A 130 -20.17 1.09 10.81
C THR A 130 -19.34 -0.20 10.92
N PRO A 131 -18.64 -0.43 12.08
CA PRO A 131 -17.84 -1.63 12.27
C PRO A 131 -18.63 -2.93 12.08
N LEU A 132 -18.05 -3.92 11.38
CA LEU A 132 -18.63 -5.24 11.14
C LEU A 132 -17.74 -6.33 11.74
N ASP A 133 -16.51 -6.48 11.29
CA ASP A 133 -15.50 -7.32 11.92
C ASP A 133 -14.44 -6.42 12.57
N THR A 134 -14.46 -6.42 13.89
CA THR A 134 -13.62 -5.55 14.70
C THR A 134 -12.30 -6.19 15.14
N ASN A 135 -12.05 -7.44 14.76
CA ASN A 135 -10.80 -8.13 15.06
C ASN A 135 -9.61 -7.35 14.48
N LYS A 136 -8.53 -7.37 15.25
CA LYS A 136 -7.28 -6.71 14.84
C LYS A 136 -6.42 -7.71 14.10
N GLN A 137 -6.15 -7.43 12.85
CA GLN A 137 -5.21 -8.21 12.04
C GLN A 137 -3.94 -7.38 11.84
N THR A 138 -2.80 -7.95 12.18
CA THR A 138 -1.48 -7.32 11.96
C THR A 138 -1.27 -6.97 10.51
N TYR A 139 -1.73 -7.83 9.61
CA TYR A 139 -1.77 -7.62 8.18
C TYR A 139 -2.50 -6.31 7.81
N GLY A 140 -3.70 -6.09 8.36
CA GLY A 140 -4.49 -4.88 8.11
C GLY A 140 -3.83 -3.61 8.65
N CYS A 141 -3.23 -3.67 9.83
CA CYS A 141 -2.49 -2.55 10.41
C CYS A 141 -1.25 -2.19 9.57
N SER A 142 -0.54 -3.19 9.03
CA SER A 142 0.61 -2.97 8.15
C SER A 142 0.23 -2.22 6.87
N TYR A 143 -0.84 -2.64 6.20
CA TYR A 143 -1.34 -1.93 5.03
C TYR A 143 -1.83 -0.51 5.34
N ALA A 144 -2.42 -0.29 6.50
CA ALA A 144 -2.83 1.05 6.93
C ALA A 144 -1.62 1.98 7.10
N ILE A 145 -0.55 1.52 7.78
CA ILE A 145 0.70 2.26 7.91
C ILE A 145 1.28 2.57 6.53
N TYR A 146 1.32 1.58 5.64
CA TYR A 146 1.83 1.71 4.28
C TYR A 146 1.08 2.78 3.47
N GLY A 147 -0.26 2.72 3.47
CA GLY A 147 -1.10 3.67 2.76
C GLY A 147 -1.04 5.09 3.31
N LEU A 148 -1.08 5.25 4.64
CA LEU A 148 -1.00 6.55 5.31
C LEU A 148 0.38 7.20 5.14
N SER A 149 1.45 6.41 5.19
CA SER A 149 2.82 6.89 4.96
C SER A 149 3.02 7.39 3.53
N GLU A 150 2.50 6.68 2.52
CA GLU A 150 2.56 7.15 1.14
C GLU A 150 1.71 8.39 0.91
N HIS A 151 0.53 8.49 1.55
CA HIS A 151 -0.28 9.69 1.49
C HIS A 151 0.45 10.92 2.05
N PHE A 152 1.11 10.78 3.21
CA PHE A 152 1.97 11.84 3.74
C PHE A 152 3.09 12.20 2.76
N ARG A 153 3.79 11.20 2.22
CA ARG A 153 4.88 11.39 1.26
C ARG A 153 4.44 12.13 -0.01
N ALA A 154 3.24 11.85 -0.48
CA ALA A 154 2.68 12.46 -1.68
C ALA A 154 2.12 13.87 -1.46
N THR A 155 1.60 14.16 -0.27
CA THR A 155 0.77 15.33 -0.02
C THR A 155 1.29 16.26 1.08
N GLY A 156 2.17 15.79 1.96
CA GLY A 156 2.60 16.47 3.16
C GLY A 156 1.55 16.52 4.28
N ASN A 157 0.50 15.68 4.21
CA ASN A 157 -0.58 15.68 5.20
C ASN A 157 -0.11 15.12 6.55
N ASN A 158 0.06 15.97 7.54
CA ASN A 158 0.56 15.60 8.87
C ASN A 158 -0.37 14.65 9.64
N GLU A 159 -1.68 14.68 9.43
CA GLU A 159 -2.61 13.75 10.06
C GLU A 159 -2.32 12.31 9.64
N SER A 160 -2.06 12.08 8.35
CA SER A 160 -1.65 10.76 7.85
C SER A 160 -0.36 10.26 8.50
N LEU A 161 0.62 11.14 8.65
CA LEU A 161 1.86 10.80 9.35
C LEU A 161 1.62 10.43 10.81
N GLN A 162 0.85 11.23 11.54
CA GLN A 162 0.55 10.95 12.94
C GLN A 162 -0.20 9.62 13.12
N LYS A 163 -1.18 9.34 12.25
CA LYS A 163 -1.91 8.07 12.29
C LYS A 163 -1.03 6.87 11.94
N ALA A 164 -0.12 7.00 10.99
CA ALA A 164 0.85 5.94 10.69
C ALA A 164 1.77 5.66 11.89
N ILE A 165 2.27 6.71 12.57
CA ILE A 165 3.09 6.60 13.77
C ILE A 165 2.30 5.94 14.93
N GLU A 166 1.05 6.36 15.16
CA GLU A 166 0.19 5.77 16.18
C GLU A 166 0.00 4.27 15.95
N LEU A 167 -0.31 3.86 14.73
CA LEU A 167 -0.47 2.45 14.36
C LEU A 167 0.84 1.66 14.53
N TYR A 168 1.97 2.23 14.13
CA TYR A 168 3.28 1.61 14.33
C TYR A 168 3.58 1.39 15.82
N ARG A 169 3.34 2.38 16.68
CA ARG A 169 3.53 2.24 18.14
C ARG A 169 2.62 1.18 18.74
N ILE A 170 1.40 1.05 18.25
CA ILE A 170 0.49 -0.03 18.65
C ILE A 170 1.07 -1.38 18.25
N MET A 171 1.59 -1.53 17.04
CA MET A 171 2.22 -2.77 16.59
C MET A 171 3.41 -3.15 17.48
N GLU A 172 4.31 -2.23 17.78
CA GLU A 172 5.46 -2.49 18.64
C GLU A 172 5.04 -2.86 20.10
N SER A 173 3.98 -2.25 20.62
CA SER A 173 3.57 -2.44 22.02
C SER A 173 2.58 -3.58 22.25
N LYS A 174 1.77 -3.95 21.25
CA LYS A 174 0.66 -4.92 21.40
C LYS A 174 0.84 -6.17 20.54
N VAL A 175 1.50 -6.05 19.40
CA VAL A 175 1.52 -7.08 18.36
C VAL A 175 2.86 -7.83 18.36
N LYS A 176 3.96 -7.15 18.67
CA LYS A 176 5.27 -7.78 18.77
C LYS A 176 5.29 -8.84 19.87
N ASP A 177 5.77 -10.03 19.54
CA ASP A 177 5.96 -11.11 20.52
C ASP A 177 7.23 -10.84 21.33
N PRO A 178 7.10 -10.58 22.65
CA PRO A 178 8.26 -10.23 23.47
C PRO A 178 9.16 -11.42 23.83
N VAL A 179 8.71 -12.65 23.55
CA VAL A 179 9.41 -13.88 23.95
C VAL A 179 10.11 -14.56 22.77
N ASN A 180 9.41 -14.65 21.63
CA ASN A 180 9.89 -15.41 20.48
C ASN A 180 10.12 -14.52 19.24
N ASP A 181 10.19 -13.21 19.41
CA ASP A 181 10.29 -12.21 18.34
C ASP A 181 9.19 -12.31 17.25
N GLY A 182 9.21 -11.36 16.33
CA GLY A 182 8.21 -11.25 15.28
C GLY A 182 6.86 -10.72 15.78
N TYR A 183 5.84 -10.81 14.95
CA TYR A 183 4.53 -10.19 15.15
C TYR A 183 3.42 -11.24 15.13
N ILE A 184 2.53 -11.20 16.13
CA ILE A 184 1.39 -12.10 16.25
C ILE A 184 0.34 -11.70 15.21
N GLU A 185 -0.30 -12.68 14.57
CA GLU A 185 -1.17 -12.51 13.39
C GLU A 185 -2.43 -11.71 13.68
N SER A 186 -3.16 -12.07 14.75
CA SER A 186 -4.49 -11.55 15.02
C SER A 186 -4.82 -11.44 16.51
N PHE A 187 -5.77 -10.54 16.82
CA PHE A 187 -6.22 -10.23 18.17
C PHE A 187 -7.74 -9.95 18.17
N THR A 188 -8.36 -10.04 19.34
CA THR A 188 -9.68 -9.44 19.54
C THR A 188 -9.62 -7.92 19.37
N ARG A 189 -10.77 -7.26 19.33
CA ARG A 189 -10.84 -5.80 19.27
C ARG A 189 -10.00 -5.11 20.34
N GLU A 190 -10.01 -5.67 21.55
CA GLU A 190 -9.34 -5.16 22.77
C GLU A 190 -7.88 -5.60 22.87
N TRP A 191 -7.31 -6.18 21.83
CA TRP A 191 -5.95 -6.74 21.81
C TRP A 191 -5.75 -7.99 22.67
N GLY A 192 -6.83 -8.73 22.96
CA GLY A 192 -6.77 -10.04 23.60
C GLY A 192 -6.50 -11.17 22.61
N THR A 193 -6.25 -12.37 23.14
CA THR A 193 -6.07 -13.58 22.31
C THR A 193 -7.37 -13.94 21.60
N PRO A 194 -7.39 -14.09 20.27
CA PRO A 194 -8.58 -14.49 19.55
C PRO A 194 -8.91 -15.96 19.77
N GLN A 195 -10.17 -16.35 19.60
CA GLN A 195 -10.59 -17.74 19.67
C GLN A 195 -10.03 -18.59 18.51
N LYS A 196 -9.80 -17.94 17.36
CA LYS A 196 -9.17 -18.54 16.18
C LYS A 196 -7.97 -17.69 15.78
N LEU A 197 -6.85 -18.34 15.54
CA LEU A 197 -5.63 -17.74 15.05
C LEU A 197 -5.62 -17.73 13.51
N GLY A 198 -4.92 -16.78 12.94
CA GLY A 198 -4.69 -16.71 11.50
C GLY A 198 -5.68 -15.84 10.73
N TYR A 199 -5.26 -15.48 9.56
CA TYR A 199 -5.93 -14.57 8.63
C TYR A 199 -7.31 -15.10 8.17
N ASP A 200 -7.41 -16.39 7.88
CA ASP A 200 -8.65 -17.05 7.43
C ASP A 200 -9.41 -17.73 8.58
N GLY A 201 -8.95 -17.56 9.81
CA GLY A 201 -9.54 -18.22 10.96
C GLY A 201 -9.29 -19.73 11.02
N ASP A 202 -8.33 -20.24 10.27
CA ASP A 202 -7.99 -21.68 10.16
C ASP A 202 -7.24 -22.18 11.39
N GLY A 203 -6.80 -21.29 12.27
CA GLY A 203 -6.13 -21.62 13.53
C GLY A 203 -4.72 -22.20 13.38
N ILE A 204 -4.11 -22.11 12.20
CA ILE A 204 -2.92 -22.89 11.86
C ILE A 204 -1.64 -22.26 12.37
N ALA A 205 -1.52 -20.92 12.41
CA ALA A 205 -0.31 -20.26 12.82
C ALA A 205 -0.55 -18.95 13.59
N ALA A 206 0.18 -18.79 14.69
CA ALA A 206 0.19 -17.53 15.44
C ALA A 206 0.95 -16.42 14.71
N LYS A 207 1.82 -16.78 13.79
CA LYS A 207 2.66 -15.88 12.98
C LYS A 207 2.80 -16.46 11.59
N THR A 208 2.69 -15.62 10.57
CA THR A 208 2.86 -16.04 9.17
C THR A 208 3.94 -15.20 8.48
N MET A 209 4.61 -15.80 7.50
CA MET A 209 5.54 -15.09 6.65
C MET A 209 4.84 -14.00 5.85
N ASN A 210 3.60 -14.25 5.40
CA ASN A 210 2.80 -13.29 4.65
C ASN A 210 2.64 -11.97 5.42
N THR A 211 2.22 -12.03 6.68
CA THR A 211 2.11 -10.83 7.52
C THR A 211 3.46 -10.14 7.74
N HIS A 212 4.54 -10.90 7.99
CA HIS A 212 5.86 -10.32 8.24
C HIS A 212 6.44 -9.58 7.03
N ILE A 213 6.19 -10.04 5.80
CA ILE A 213 6.56 -9.30 4.59
C ILE A 213 5.89 -7.92 4.56
N HIS A 214 4.59 -7.85 4.90
CA HIS A 214 3.87 -6.58 4.89
C HIS A 214 4.22 -5.68 6.08
N VAL A 215 4.60 -6.25 7.22
CA VAL A 215 5.22 -5.46 8.31
C VAL A 215 6.53 -4.83 7.83
N LEU A 216 7.39 -5.60 7.14
CA LEU A 216 8.66 -5.09 6.60
C LEU A 216 8.42 -3.95 5.58
N GLU A 217 7.45 -4.11 4.69
CA GLU A 217 7.05 -3.06 3.75
C GLU A 217 6.61 -1.78 4.49
N ALA A 218 5.71 -1.91 5.46
CA ALA A 218 5.21 -0.79 6.25
C ALA A 218 6.33 -0.06 7.00
N VAL A 219 7.21 -0.80 7.66
CA VAL A 219 8.34 -0.25 8.43
C VAL A 219 9.34 0.45 7.51
N SER A 220 9.66 -0.15 6.35
CA SER A 220 10.54 0.46 5.37
C SER A 220 10.02 1.81 4.87
N TYR A 221 8.71 1.94 4.68
CA TYR A 221 8.07 3.20 4.31
C TYR A 221 8.12 4.25 5.43
N THR A 222 7.91 3.85 6.68
CA THR A 222 7.99 4.78 7.81
C THR A 222 9.40 5.31 8.00
N HIS A 223 10.43 4.51 7.80
CA HIS A 223 11.82 4.98 7.86
C HIS A 223 12.17 6.03 6.79
N LEU A 224 11.52 5.98 5.63
CA LEU A 224 11.70 6.98 4.57
C LEU A 224 10.92 8.28 4.82
N THR A 225 9.92 8.24 5.69
CA THR A 225 8.97 9.35 5.92
C THR A 225 9.08 9.99 7.30
N LEU A 226 9.62 9.27 8.29
CA LEU A 226 9.83 9.80 9.63
C LEU A 226 11.11 10.64 9.67
N PRO A 227 11.08 11.85 10.31
CA PRO A 227 12.32 12.52 10.66
C PRO A 227 13.12 11.61 11.58
N THR A 228 14.36 11.32 11.20
CA THR A 228 15.29 10.37 11.82
C THR A 228 15.79 10.83 13.20
N THR A 229 14.92 11.20 14.12
CA THR A 229 15.30 11.61 15.49
C THR A 229 15.18 10.47 16.53
N SER A 230 14.71 9.31 16.13
CA SER A 230 14.86 8.10 16.94
C SER A 230 15.23 6.94 16.02
N ARG A 231 16.49 6.52 16.06
CA ARG A 231 16.90 5.22 15.56
C ARG A 231 16.03 4.18 16.25
N VAL A 232 15.14 3.55 15.50
CA VAL A 232 14.57 2.27 15.90
C VAL A 232 15.69 1.27 15.66
N GLU A 233 16.35 0.83 16.72
CA GLU A 233 17.23 -0.33 16.64
C GLU A 233 16.34 -1.54 16.36
N ILE A 234 16.59 -2.18 15.22
CA ILE A 234 15.94 -3.44 14.79
C ILE A 234 16.63 -4.59 15.50
#